data_8849ef0bbdfc653854df310cbd4ffaaa
#
_entry.id   8849ef0bbdfc653854df310cbd4ffaaa
#
_cell.length_a   1.000
_cell.length_b   1.000
_cell.length_c   1.000
_cell.angle_alpha   90.00
_cell.angle_beta   90.00
_cell.angle_gamma   90.00
#
_symmetry.space_group_name_H-M   'P 1'
#
loop_
_entity.id
_entity.type
_entity.pdbx_description
1 polymer ?
#
loop_
_entity_poly.entity_id
_entity_poly.type
_entity_poly.pdbx_seq_one_letter_code
_entity_poly.pdbx_strand_id
1 'polypeptide(L)'
;VQAVYRQAKKFGATYRLGEEVTSIKVSNRQVTGVRTNKGAIHADIVISAADLHHTETQLLPPQLRTYPERYWGRRNPGLGTVLILAGVKGKLPELAHHTLLFSKDWDPDFRAVYSGPEPSRPLGASESIYVSKTSATAPSVAPEGHENLFILVPVPAAEAPGFGNAYHAEESERC
;
A
#
# COMPACT_ATOMS: atom_id res chain seq x y z
N VAL A 1 -2.31 16.04 -4.78
CA VAL A 1 -3.57 15.71 -4.08
C VAL A 1 -4.43 16.97 -3.89
N GLN A 2 -3.95 18.03 -3.21
CA GLN A 2 -4.75 19.24 -2.90
C GLN A 2 -5.31 19.97 -4.13
N ALA A 3 -4.57 20.02 -5.23
CA ALA A 3 -5.04 20.68 -6.46
C ALA A 3 -6.23 19.89 -7.07
N VAL A 4 -6.14 18.56 -7.14
CA VAL A 4 -7.22 17.68 -7.62
C VAL A 4 -8.45 17.81 -6.73
N TYR A 5 -8.26 17.78 -5.41
CA TYR A 5 -9.34 17.96 -4.44
C TYR A 5 -10.09 19.28 -4.66
N ARG A 6 -9.36 20.41 -4.77
CA ARG A 6 -9.98 21.73 -5.03
C ARG A 6 -10.72 21.78 -6.36
N GLN A 7 -10.15 21.18 -7.40
CA GLN A 7 -10.77 21.15 -8.71
C GLN A 7 -12.05 20.33 -8.73
N ALA A 8 -12.03 19.14 -8.12
CA ALA A 8 -13.23 18.30 -8.01
C ALA A 8 -14.36 19.02 -7.24
N LYS A 9 -14.03 19.74 -6.17
CA LYS A 9 -15.01 20.56 -5.45
C LYS A 9 -15.67 21.64 -6.32
N LYS A 10 -14.90 22.28 -7.21
CA LYS A 10 -15.45 23.27 -8.15
C LYS A 10 -16.47 22.66 -9.10
N PHE A 11 -16.33 21.38 -9.42
CA PHE A 11 -17.29 20.62 -10.24
C PHE A 11 -18.40 19.93 -9.41
N GLY A 12 -18.58 20.33 -8.15
CA GLY A 12 -19.70 19.85 -7.32
C GLY A 12 -19.42 18.56 -6.55
N ALA A 13 -18.18 18.05 -6.55
CA ALA A 13 -17.87 16.84 -5.78
C ALA A 13 -18.00 17.09 -4.27
N THR A 14 -18.68 16.18 -3.58
CA THR A 14 -18.79 16.14 -2.12
C THR A 14 -17.84 15.09 -1.56
N TYR A 15 -17.10 15.45 -0.52
CA TYR A 15 -16.17 14.56 0.18
C TYR A 15 -16.72 14.21 1.57
N ARG A 16 -16.75 12.94 1.88
CA ARG A 16 -17.16 12.40 3.19
C ARG A 16 -15.98 11.67 3.81
N LEU A 17 -15.14 12.41 4.50
CA LEU A 17 -13.96 11.88 5.17
C LEU A 17 -14.34 11.25 6.53
N GLY A 18 -13.61 10.23 6.96
CA GLY A 18 -13.91 9.48 8.18
C GLY A 18 -15.27 8.80 8.13
N GLU A 19 -15.69 8.37 6.96
CA GLU A 19 -16.92 7.63 6.72
C GLU A 19 -16.59 6.36 5.92
N GLU A 20 -16.73 5.21 6.57
CA GLU A 20 -16.38 3.91 6.01
C GLU A 20 -17.55 3.34 5.22
N VAL A 21 -17.32 2.91 3.99
CA VAL A 21 -18.29 2.15 3.19
C VAL A 21 -18.25 0.69 3.61
N THR A 22 -19.38 0.17 4.06
CA THR A 22 -19.52 -1.21 4.56
C THR A 22 -20.18 -2.16 3.58
N SER A 23 -20.89 -1.65 2.57
CA SER A 23 -21.43 -2.47 1.48
C SER A 23 -21.90 -1.62 0.30
N ILE A 24 -21.87 -2.21 -0.90
CA ILE A 24 -22.52 -1.69 -2.11
C ILE A 24 -23.93 -2.23 -2.15
N LYS A 25 -24.91 -1.33 -2.26
CA LYS A 25 -26.33 -1.68 -2.32
C LYS A 25 -26.74 -1.98 -3.75
N VAL A 26 -27.38 -3.14 -3.93
CA VAL A 26 -27.89 -3.58 -5.23
C VAL A 26 -29.33 -4.05 -5.05
N SER A 27 -30.22 -3.64 -5.95
CA SER A 27 -31.59 -4.09 -6.06
C SER A 27 -31.91 -4.38 -7.52
N ASN A 28 -32.56 -5.52 -7.79
CA ASN A 28 -32.89 -5.94 -9.16
C ASN A 28 -31.67 -5.91 -10.14
N ARG A 29 -30.50 -6.32 -9.67
CA ARG A 29 -29.22 -6.29 -10.41
C ARG A 29 -28.73 -4.88 -10.79
N GLN A 30 -29.28 -3.84 -10.20
CA GLN A 30 -28.83 -2.46 -10.38
C GLN A 30 -28.26 -1.92 -9.07
N VAL A 31 -27.15 -1.20 -9.17
CA VAL A 31 -26.57 -0.47 -8.05
C VAL A 31 -27.54 0.63 -7.64
N THR A 32 -27.78 0.79 -6.35
CA THR A 32 -28.66 1.83 -5.79
C THR A 32 -27.91 2.74 -4.81
N GLY A 33 -26.61 2.52 -4.61
CA GLY A 33 -25.74 3.31 -3.75
C GLY A 33 -24.85 2.47 -2.87
N VAL A 34 -24.47 3.03 -1.72
CA VAL A 34 -23.63 2.38 -0.71
C VAL A 34 -24.25 2.51 0.67
N ARG A 35 -23.90 1.58 1.55
CA ARG A 35 -24.08 1.71 3.01
C ARG A 35 -22.76 2.11 3.63
N THR A 36 -22.81 3.04 4.55
CA THR A 36 -21.67 3.46 5.36
C THR A 36 -21.91 3.21 6.83
N ASN A 37 -20.91 3.38 7.67
CA ASN A 37 -21.04 3.38 9.14
C ASN A 37 -21.89 4.55 9.68
N LYS A 38 -22.22 5.54 8.81
CA LYS A 38 -23.05 6.71 9.17
C LYS A 38 -24.43 6.72 8.49
N GLY A 39 -24.71 5.76 7.59
CA GLY A 39 -26.01 5.68 6.93
C GLY A 39 -25.91 5.19 5.48
N ALA A 40 -26.97 5.40 4.71
CA ALA A 40 -27.03 5.04 3.31
C ALA A 40 -26.84 6.26 2.41
N ILE A 41 -26.13 6.09 1.31
CA ILE A 41 -25.94 7.10 0.27
C ILE A 41 -26.49 6.51 -1.02
N HIS A 42 -27.43 7.20 -1.65
CA HIS A 42 -27.97 6.80 -2.93
C HIS A 42 -27.07 7.25 -4.08
N ALA A 43 -26.87 6.36 -5.06
CA ALA A 43 -26.12 6.64 -6.27
C ALA A 43 -26.51 5.63 -7.36
N ASP A 44 -26.57 6.09 -8.60
CA ASP A 44 -26.86 5.24 -9.77
C ASP A 44 -25.61 4.49 -10.25
N ILE A 45 -24.44 5.00 -9.93
CA ILE A 45 -23.14 4.41 -10.28
C ILE A 45 -22.24 4.46 -9.04
N VAL A 46 -21.54 3.37 -8.77
CA VAL A 46 -20.52 3.28 -7.73
C VAL A 46 -19.19 2.87 -8.37
N ILE A 47 -18.15 3.66 -8.15
CA ILE A 47 -16.78 3.35 -8.56
C ILE A 47 -15.98 3.03 -7.29
N SER A 48 -15.53 1.79 -7.15
CA SER A 48 -14.64 1.39 -6.07
C SER A 48 -13.19 1.60 -6.49
N ALA A 49 -12.47 2.44 -5.76
CA ALA A 49 -11.02 2.59 -5.84
C ALA A 49 -10.31 1.95 -4.64
N ALA A 50 -11.04 1.15 -3.85
CA ALA A 50 -10.47 0.31 -2.81
C ALA A 50 -9.80 -0.93 -3.43
N ASP A 51 -9.07 -1.68 -2.59
CA ASP A 51 -8.49 -2.96 -3.00
C ASP A 51 -9.55 -3.88 -3.63
N LEU A 52 -9.17 -4.58 -4.71
CA LEU A 52 -10.10 -5.42 -5.48
C LEU A 52 -10.61 -6.60 -4.65
N HIS A 53 -9.74 -7.27 -3.90
CA HIS A 53 -10.13 -8.39 -3.04
C HIS A 53 -11.12 -7.92 -1.96
N HIS A 54 -10.83 -6.78 -1.32
CA HIS A 54 -11.73 -6.17 -0.34
C HIS A 54 -13.09 -5.80 -0.97
N THR A 55 -13.09 -5.16 -2.13
CA THR A 55 -14.32 -4.80 -2.85
C THR A 55 -15.17 -6.04 -3.16
N GLU A 56 -14.56 -7.07 -3.73
CA GLU A 56 -15.24 -8.31 -4.13
C GLU A 56 -15.73 -9.12 -2.93
N THR A 57 -14.93 -9.23 -1.87
CA THR A 57 -15.22 -10.13 -0.75
C THR A 57 -15.98 -9.48 0.39
N GLN A 58 -15.84 -8.17 0.59
CA GLN A 58 -16.43 -7.45 1.72
C GLN A 58 -17.56 -6.50 1.31
N LEU A 59 -17.46 -5.85 0.15
CA LEU A 59 -18.43 -4.81 -0.22
C LEU A 59 -19.54 -5.32 -1.12
N LEU A 60 -19.28 -6.36 -1.95
CA LEU A 60 -20.29 -6.94 -2.85
C LEU A 60 -21.03 -8.12 -2.22
N PRO A 61 -22.35 -8.24 -2.45
CA PRO A 61 -23.09 -9.45 -2.14
C PRO A 61 -22.47 -10.68 -2.84
N PRO A 62 -22.38 -11.86 -2.18
CA PRO A 62 -21.71 -13.04 -2.72
C PRO A 62 -22.15 -13.44 -4.14
N GLN A 63 -23.43 -13.31 -4.44
CA GLN A 63 -24.00 -13.67 -5.74
C GLN A 63 -23.63 -12.71 -6.89
N LEU A 64 -23.02 -11.56 -6.57
CA LEU A 64 -22.60 -10.55 -7.54
C LEU A 64 -21.08 -10.47 -7.70
N ARG A 65 -20.35 -11.30 -6.95
CA ARG A 65 -18.88 -11.36 -7.03
C ARG A 65 -18.45 -11.94 -8.37
N THR A 66 -17.47 -11.32 -8.98
CA THR A 66 -16.87 -11.80 -10.24
C THR A 66 -15.97 -13.00 -10.00
N TYR A 67 -15.26 -12.98 -8.86
CA TYR A 67 -14.24 -13.96 -8.54
C TYR A 67 -14.65 -14.81 -7.34
N PRO A 68 -14.72 -16.16 -7.50
CA PRO A 68 -15.00 -17.07 -6.39
C PRO A 68 -13.81 -17.18 -5.43
N GLU A 69 -14.06 -17.63 -4.19
CA GLU A 69 -13.02 -17.76 -3.15
C GLU A 69 -11.81 -18.58 -3.63
N ARG A 70 -12.05 -19.67 -4.39
CA ARG A 70 -10.97 -20.49 -4.97
C ARG A 70 -10.05 -19.71 -5.94
N TYR A 71 -10.50 -18.60 -6.49
CA TYR A 71 -9.66 -17.73 -7.33
C TYR A 71 -8.65 -17.00 -6.46
N TRP A 72 -9.11 -16.39 -5.38
CA TRP A 72 -8.25 -15.64 -4.45
C TRP A 72 -7.23 -16.54 -3.78
N GLY A 73 -7.62 -17.72 -3.30
CA GLY A 73 -6.72 -18.68 -2.65
C GLY A 73 -5.60 -19.23 -3.54
N ARG A 74 -5.62 -18.94 -4.85
CA ARG A 74 -4.58 -19.34 -5.81
C ARG A 74 -3.76 -18.15 -6.35
N ARG A 75 -4.10 -16.94 -5.94
CA ARG A 75 -3.42 -15.74 -6.41
C ARG A 75 -2.34 -15.32 -5.44
N ASN A 76 -1.18 -14.99 -5.99
CA ASN A 76 -0.18 -14.26 -5.26
C ASN A 76 -0.59 -12.79 -5.28
N PRO A 77 -0.78 -12.13 -4.12
CA PRO A 77 -1.20 -10.72 -4.05
C PRO A 77 -0.09 -9.75 -4.49
N GLY A 78 1.09 -10.25 -4.81
CA GLY A 78 2.27 -9.47 -5.14
C GLY A 78 3.24 -9.40 -3.96
N LEU A 79 4.14 -8.46 -4.01
CA LEU A 79 5.09 -8.19 -2.92
C LEU A 79 4.47 -7.26 -1.87
N GLY A 80 4.88 -7.45 -0.63
CA GLY A 80 4.72 -6.50 0.45
C GLY A 80 5.89 -5.52 0.52
N THR A 81 5.81 -4.56 1.42
CA THR A 81 6.90 -3.63 1.68
C THR A 81 6.97 -3.30 3.17
N VAL A 82 8.18 -3.22 3.69
CA VAL A 82 8.44 -2.51 4.95
C VAL A 82 8.78 -1.07 4.60
N LEU A 83 8.07 -0.14 5.24
CA LEU A 83 8.29 1.29 5.07
C LEU A 83 8.86 1.88 6.36
N ILE A 84 10.03 2.52 6.25
CA ILE A 84 10.65 3.23 7.36
C ILE A 84 10.60 4.72 7.06
N LEU A 85 9.95 5.47 7.93
CA LEU A 85 9.89 6.92 7.89
C LEU A 85 10.82 7.48 8.94
N ALA A 86 11.93 8.09 8.52
CA ALA A 86 12.96 8.57 9.43
C ALA A 86 13.20 10.08 9.29
N GLY A 87 13.24 10.77 10.43
CA GLY A 87 13.80 12.11 10.55
C GLY A 87 15.26 12.02 11.00
N VAL A 88 16.19 12.52 10.20
CA VAL A 88 17.62 12.42 10.48
C VAL A 88 18.18 13.81 10.77
N LYS A 89 18.92 13.95 11.87
CA LYS A 89 19.66 15.18 12.18
C LYS A 89 20.94 15.24 11.35
N GLY A 90 21.20 16.40 10.75
CA GLY A 90 22.35 16.60 9.86
C GLY A 90 21.96 16.56 8.39
N LYS A 91 22.97 16.48 7.53
CA LYS A 91 22.83 16.42 6.08
C LYS A 91 23.39 15.11 5.55
N LEU A 92 22.72 14.57 4.52
CA LEU A 92 23.12 13.35 3.83
C LEU A 92 23.36 13.68 2.35
N PRO A 93 24.49 14.31 2.01
CA PRO A 93 24.76 14.80 0.65
C PRO A 93 24.92 13.67 -0.36
N GLU A 94 25.26 12.46 0.08
CA GLU A 94 25.42 11.25 -0.72
C GLU A 94 24.10 10.70 -1.25
N LEU A 95 22.95 11.05 -0.63
CA LEU A 95 21.64 10.63 -1.06
C LEU A 95 20.99 11.68 -1.97
N ALA A 96 20.62 11.29 -3.17
CA ALA A 96 19.74 12.07 -4.03
C ALA A 96 18.29 12.04 -3.53
N HIS A 97 17.37 12.77 -4.18
CA HIS A 97 15.94 12.67 -3.87
C HIS A 97 15.44 11.22 -3.99
N HIS A 98 15.87 10.52 -5.03
CA HIS A 98 15.61 9.10 -5.22
C HIS A 98 16.94 8.36 -5.34
N THR A 99 17.17 7.43 -4.44
CA THR A 99 18.36 6.58 -4.41
C THR A 99 17.90 5.11 -4.40
N LEU A 100 18.47 4.33 -5.30
CA LEU A 100 18.25 2.89 -5.36
C LEU A 100 19.58 2.22 -5.01
N LEU A 101 19.56 1.38 -4.01
CA LEU A 101 20.68 0.54 -3.61
C LEU A 101 20.36 -0.89 -4.04
N PHE A 102 21.16 -1.43 -4.94
CA PHE A 102 20.92 -2.77 -5.50
C PHE A 102 21.85 -3.79 -4.87
N SER A 103 21.33 -4.97 -4.61
CA SER A 103 22.16 -6.14 -4.30
C SER A 103 23.02 -6.51 -5.52
N LYS A 104 24.11 -7.23 -5.26
CA LYS A 104 25.00 -7.71 -6.32
C LYS A 104 24.34 -8.72 -7.24
N ASP A 105 23.44 -9.54 -6.70
CA ASP A 105 22.69 -10.57 -7.40
C ASP A 105 21.21 -10.43 -7.07
N TRP A 106 20.39 -10.22 -8.09
CA TRP A 106 18.96 -9.98 -7.93
C TRP A 106 18.12 -11.26 -7.85
N ASP A 107 18.62 -12.36 -8.38
CA ASP A 107 17.87 -13.62 -8.38
C ASP A 107 17.48 -14.09 -6.97
N PRO A 108 18.38 -14.04 -5.95
CA PRO A 108 18.00 -14.31 -4.57
C PRO A 108 16.96 -13.34 -4.02
N ASP A 109 17.05 -12.04 -4.36
CA ASP A 109 16.08 -11.03 -3.93
C ASP A 109 14.68 -11.37 -4.44
N PHE A 110 14.56 -11.67 -5.75
CA PHE A 110 13.27 -12.02 -6.35
C PHE A 110 12.72 -13.33 -5.78
N ARG A 111 13.57 -14.37 -5.62
CA ARG A 111 13.12 -15.61 -5.00
C ARG A 111 12.62 -15.40 -3.57
N ALA A 112 13.38 -14.66 -2.76
CA ALA A 112 12.99 -14.36 -1.38
C ALA A 112 11.65 -13.64 -1.30
N VAL A 113 11.47 -12.59 -2.11
CA VAL A 113 10.25 -11.75 -2.09
C VAL A 113 9.02 -12.48 -2.63
N TYR A 114 9.16 -13.34 -3.64
CA TYR A 114 8.01 -14.01 -4.27
C TYR A 114 7.78 -15.44 -3.80
N SER A 115 8.81 -16.12 -3.28
CA SER A 115 8.74 -17.53 -2.90
C SER A 115 8.97 -17.77 -1.41
N GLY A 116 9.47 -16.78 -0.68
CA GLY A 116 9.77 -16.84 0.74
C GLY A 116 11.25 -16.99 1.05
N PRO A 117 11.61 -17.20 2.32
CA PRO A 117 12.99 -17.29 2.78
C PRO A 117 13.82 -18.31 2.00
N GLU A 118 15.07 -17.97 1.73
CA GLU A 118 16.07 -18.86 1.17
C GLU A 118 17.41 -18.70 1.91
N PRO A 119 18.40 -19.60 1.72
CA PRO A 119 19.66 -19.57 2.49
C PRO A 119 20.42 -18.25 2.43
N SER A 120 20.39 -17.56 1.27
CA SER A 120 21.03 -16.25 1.10
C SER A 120 20.17 -15.08 1.55
N ARG A 121 18.90 -15.30 1.83
CA ARG A 121 17.89 -14.32 2.28
C ARG A 121 17.00 -14.95 3.34
N PRO A 122 17.52 -15.25 4.54
CA PRO A 122 16.81 -16.04 5.55
C PRO A 122 15.53 -15.36 6.05
N LEU A 123 15.45 -14.03 6.00
CA LEU A 123 14.24 -13.27 6.34
C LEU A 123 13.27 -13.12 5.17
N GLY A 124 13.64 -13.60 3.96
CA GLY A 124 12.80 -13.46 2.78
C GLY A 124 12.73 -12.03 2.20
N ALA A 125 13.46 -11.08 2.77
CA ALA A 125 13.50 -9.71 2.28
C ALA A 125 14.51 -9.50 1.16
N SER A 126 14.28 -8.49 0.32
CA SER A 126 15.27 -8.00 -0.62
C SER A 126 16.41 -7.30 0.10
N GLU A 127 17.65 -7.44 -0.40
CA GLU A 127 18.76 -6.57 -0.03
C GLU A 127 18.80 -5.30 -0.90
N SER A 128 18.03 -5.28 -1.99
CA SER A 128 17.82 -4.07 -2.77
C SER A 128 16.77 -3.20 -2.10
N ILE A 129 17.09 -1.94 -1.84
CA ILE A 129 16.22 -0.99 -1.15
C ILE A 129 16.09 0.31 -1.94
N TYR A 130 14.97 0.98 -1.72
CA TYR A 130 14.74 2.32 -2.23
C TYR A 130 14.72 3.33 -1.10
N VAL A 131 15.44 4.44 -1.28
CA VAL A 131 15.48 5.56 -0.35
C VAL A 131 15.00 6.82 -1.05
N SER A 132 13.99 7.46 -0.51
CA SER A 132 13.55 8.80 -0.94
C SER A 132 13.90 9.82 0.13
N LYS A 133 14.72 10.81 -0.24
CA LYS A 133 15.04 11.98 0.56
C LYS A 133 14.31 13.19 -0.01
N THR A 134 13.05 13.36 0.35
CA THR A 134 12.19 14.42 -0.20
C THR A 134 12.68 15.83 0.17
N SER A 135 13.36 15.97 1.30
CA SER A 135 14.01 17.23 1.72
C SER A 135 15.08 17.73 0.76
N ALA A 136 15.65 16.86 -0.11
CA ALA A 136 16.60 17.27 -1.14
C ALA A 136 16.01 18.26 -2.16
N THR A 137 14.73 18.19 -2.45
CA THR A 137 14.03 19.06 -3.43
C THR A 137 12.93 19.92 -2.81
N ALA A 138 12.46 19.58 -1.61
CA ALA A 138 11.47 20.31 -0.86
C ALA A 138 11.93 20.54 0.58
N PRO A 139 12.81 21.51 0.84
CA PRO A 139 13.38 21.73 2.17
C PRO A 139 12.36 21.94 3.29
N SER A 140 11.16 22.43 2.95
CA SER A 140 10.07 22.67 3.91
C SER A 140 9.45 21.41 4.53
N VAL A 141 9.80 20.20 4.05
CA VAL A 141 9.25 18.94 4.58
C VAL A 141 10.09 18.38 5.76
N ALA A 142 11.17 19.05 6.12
CA ALA A 142 11.98 18.72 7.29
C ALA A 142 12.33 20.00 8.06
N PRO A 143 12.54 19.95 9.39
CA PRO A 143 13.06 21.06 10.14
C PRO A 143 14.47 21.48 9.66
N GLU A 144 14.86 22.73 9.93
CA GLU A 144 16.19 23.20 9.59
C GLU A 144 17.27 22.29 10.23
N GLY A 145 18.31 21.99 9.46
CA GLY A 145 19.38 21.09 9.88
C GLY A 145 19.02 19.61 9.95
N HIS A 146 17.84 19.23 9.43
CA HIS A 146 17.39 17.83 9.37
C HIS A 146 17.06 17.43 7.94
N GLU A 147 17.03 16.11 7.72
CA GLU A 147 16.53 15.47 6.50
C GLU A 147 15.37 14.53 6.84
N ASN A 148 14.47 14.30 5.90
CA ASN A 148 13.48 13.23 6.01
C ASN A 148 13.78 12.13 5.00
N LEU A 149 13.65 10.90 5.44
CA LEU A 149 13.83 9.72 4.61
C LEU A 149 12.55 8.89 4.60
N PHE A 150 12.24 8.38 3.43
CA PHE A 150 11.29 7.31 3.22
C PHE A 150 12.08 6.14 2.64
N ILE A 151 12.19 5.05 3.39
CA ILE A 151 12.95 3.86 2.99
C ILE A 151 11.94 2.74 2.73
N LEU A 152 12.09 2.07 1.61
CA LEU A 152 11.23 0.97 1.19
C LEU A 152 12.07 -0.29 0.99
N VAL A 153 11.70 -1.34 1.70
CA VAL A 153 12.30 -2.67 1.59
C VAL A 153 11.23 -3.62 1.04
N PRO A 154 11.42 -4.22 -0.14
CA PRO A 154 10.53 -5.25 -0.64
C PRO A 154 10.58 -6.51 0.22
N VAL A 155 9.41 -7.04 0.58
CA VAL A 155 9.24 -8.26 1.36
C VAL A 155 8.11 -9.10 0.77
N PRO A 156 7.98 -10.39 1.11
CA PRO A 156 6.82 -11.18 0.75
C PRO A 156 5.51 -10.57 1.28
N ALA A 157 4.39 -10.91 0.63
CA ALA A 157 3.08 -10.53 1.13
C ALA A 157 2.84 -11.10 2.55
N ALA A 158 2.20 -10.33 3.43
CA ALA A 158 1.96 -10.71 4.82
C ALA A 158 1.14 -12.01 4.99
N GLU A 159 0.33 -12.36 3.98
CA GLU A 159 -0.47 -13.59 3.97
C GLU A 159 0.31 -14.82 3.46
N ALA A 160 1.56 -14.64 3.01
CA ALA A 160 2.39 -15.76 2.61
C ALA A 160 2.73 -16.64 3.84
N PRO A 161 2.73 -17.97 3.71
CA PRO A 161 3.05 -18.86 4.82
C PRO A 161 4.41 -18.52 5.44
N GLY A 162 4.46 -18.37 6.77
CA GLY A 162 5.67 -18.03 7.51
C GLY A 162 5.95 -16.53 7.70
N PHE A 163 5.09 -15.66 7.19
CA PHE A 163 5.26 -14.22 7.31
C PHE A 163 4.13 -13.60 8.16
N GLY A 164 4.48 -13.02 9.26
CA GLY A 164 3.58 -12.33 10.17
C GLY A 164 4.18 -11.03 10.70
N ASN A 165 3.49 -10.34 11.62
CA ASN A 165 3.93 -9.08 12.19
C ASN A 165 5.33 -9.13 12.82
N ALA A 166 5.73 -10.27 13.41
CA ALA A 166 7.07 -10.47 13.98
C ALA A 166 8.18 -10.38 12.92
N TYR A 167 7.95 -10.97 11.74
CA TYR A 167 8.88 -10.89 10.61
C TYR A 167 9.11 -9.44 10.16
N HIS A 168 8.04 -8.67 9.99
CA HIS A 168 8.14 -7.27 9.56
C HIS A 168 8.82 -6.38 10.61
N ALA A 169 8.62 -6.66 11.90
CA ALA A 169 9.31 -5.94 12.98
C ALA A 169 10.82 -6.21 12.95
N GLU A 170 11.21 -7.49 12.82
CA GLU A 170 12.62 -7.88 12.74
C GLU A 170 13.34 -7.28 11.53
N GLU A 171 12.68 -7.24 10.36
CA GLU A 171 13.24 -6.61 9.17
C GLU A 171 13.39 -5.09 9.32
N SER A 172 12.47 -4.43 10.02
CA SER A 172 12.57 -2.99 10.30
C SER A 172 13.75 -2.65 11.23
N GLU A 173 14.11 -3.55 12.15
CA GLU A 173 15.25 -3.37 13.05
C GLU A 173 16.59 -3.61 12.34
N ARG A 174 16.58 -4.39 11.27
CA ARG A 174 17.79 -4.73 10.50
C ARG A 174 18.21 -3.63 9.53
N CYS A 175 17.31 -2.78 9.07
CA CYS A 175 17.54 -1.65 8.17
C CYS A 175 17.98 -0.39 8.93
#